data_519cdf8b738dfa78476a1e016f7e3397
#
_entry.id   519cdf8b738dfa78476a1e016f7e3397
#
_cell.length_a   1.000
_cell.length_b   1.000
_cell.length_c   1.000
_cell.angle_alpha   90.00
_cell.angle_beta   90.00
_cell.angle_gamma   90.00
#
_symmetry.space_group_name_H-M   'P 1'
#
loop_
_entity.id
_entity.type
_entity.pdbx_description
1 polymer ?
#
loop_
_entity_poly.entity_id
_entity_poly.type
_entity_poly.pdbx_seq_one_letter_code
_entity_poly.pdbx_strand_id
1 'polypeptide(L)'
;AGITWTNAPGCNSASVAQYLQSSLILLQALKGINLPEVTIGIIGVGNVGSKVAKVAQELGIRVLLNDLPREDREGKQGFSSLQTLAEECDILTFHVPLYREGKYKTCHLADDAFFQSLKRKPVIINTSRGEIIETGELLNALDTGLVSDAIIDVWENEPAINLTLLDKVFLGTPHIAGYSADGKANATRMSLDALCRYFNVQADYQIIPPAPSQPQITVET
;
A
#
# COMPACT_ATOMS: atom_id res chain seq x y z
N ALA A 1 -3.78 -1.15 32.52
CA ALA A 1 -5.09 -1.78 32.74
C ALA A 1 -5.04 -3.30 32.84
N GLY A 2 -3.87 -3.97 32.82
CA GLY A 2 -3.74 -5.43 33.02
C GLY A 2 -4.36 -6.31 31.91
N ILE A 3 -4.71 -5.75 30.76
CA ILE A 3 -5.22 -6.53 29.63
C ILE A 3 -4.07 -6.82 28.67
N THR A 4 -3.85 -8.10 28.37
CA THR A 4 -2.95 -8.53 27.32
C THR A 4 -3.72 -8.59 26.01
N TRP A 5 -3.16 -7.98 24.95
CA TRP A 5 -3.72 -8.01 23.61
C TRP A 5 -2.70 -8.53 22.61
N THR A 6 -3.18 -9.03 21.48
CA THR A 6 -2.35 -9.50 20.37
C THR A 6 -2.94 -9.03 19.05
N ASN A 7 -2.11 -9.03 18.02
CA ASN A 7 -2.50 -8.73 16.64
C ASN A 7 -1.81 -9.70 15.67
N ALA A 8 -2.14 -9.60 14.41
CA ALA A 8 -1.57 -10.41 13.33
C ALA A 8 -0.85 -9.54 12.28
N PRO A 9 0.31 -8.95 12.62
CA PRO A 9 1.01 -8.03 11.73
C PRO A 9 1.47 -8.73 10.47
N GLY A 10 1.15 -8.14 9.30
CA GLY A 10 1.55 -8.65 8.00
C GLY A 10 0.80 -9.89 7.50
N CYS A 11 -0.28 -10.33 8.19
CA CYS A 11 -1.06 -11.50 7.79
C CYS A 11 -1.57 -11.43 6.33
N ASN A 12 -1.91 -10.25 5.84
CA ASN A 12 -2.43 -9.99 4.50
C ASN A 12 -1.45 -9.24 3.58
N SER A 13 -0.20 -9.09 3.99
CA SER A 13 0.78 -8.29 3.22
C SER A 13 1.09 -8.85 1.82
N ALA A 14 0.96 -10.17 1.63
CA ALA A 14 1.09 -10.80 0.32
C ALA A 14 -0.06 -10.42 -0.61
N SER A 15 -1.28 -10.32 -0.09
CA SER A 15 -2.46 -9.92 -0.86
C SER A 15 -2.34 -8.48 -1.38
N VAL A 16 -1.88 -7.57 -0.52
CA VAL A 16 -1.64 -6.17 -0.94
C VAL A 16 -0.55 -6.11 -2.00
N ALA A 17 0.54 -6.86 -1.85
CA ALA A 17 1.61 -6.92 -2.85
C ALA A 17 1.10 -7.48 -4.20
N GLN A 18 0.24 -8.49 -4.18
CA GLN A 18 -0.40 -9.04 -5.38
C GLN A 18 -1.35 -8.01 -6.04
N TYR A 19 -2.12 -7.26 -5.24
CA TYR A 19 -2.95 -6.16 -5.74
C TYR A 19 -2.09 -5.11 -6.46
N LEU A 20 -0.96 -4.71 -5.86
CA LEU A 20 -0.01 -3.78 -6.49
C LEU A 20 0.58 -4.35 -7.77
N GLN A 21 0.96 -5.63 -7.78
CA GLN A 21 1.44 -6.29 -9.00
C GLN A 21 0.43 -6.20 -10.13
N SER A 22 -0.83 -6.55 -9.85
CA SER A 22 -1.92 -6.47 -10.83
C SER A 22 -2.15 -5.03 -11.30
N SER A 23 -2.11 -4.06 -10.38
CA SER A 23 -2.25 -2.63 -10.69
C SER A 23 -1.14 -2.11 -11.61
N LEU A 24 0.11 -2.50 -11.36
CA LEU A 24 1.25 -2.14 -12.20
C LEU A 24 1.13 -2.74 -13.61
N ILE A 25 0.70 -3.99 -13.72
CA ILE A 25 0.45 -4.63 -15.02
C ILE A 25 -0.69 -3.94 -15.76
N LEU A 26 -1.77 -3.52 -15.08
CA LEU A 26 -2.84 -2.74 -15.69
C LEU A 26 -2.38 -1.37 -16.17
N LEU A 27 -1.51 -0.69 -15.42
CA LEU A 27 -0.90 0.57 -15.87
C LEU A 27 -0.07 0.36 -17.15
N GLN A 28 0.71 -0.71 -17.23
CA GLN A 28 1.43 -1.05 -18.45
C GLN A 28 0.49 -1.34 -19.61
N ALA A 29 -0.52 -2.17 -19.40
CA ALA A 29 -1.42 -2.63 -20.46
C ALA A 29 -2.36 -1.53 -20.99
N LEU A 30 -2.88 -0.68 -20.09
CA LEU A 30 -3.94 0.28 -20.42
C LEU A 30 -3.46 1.72 -20.53
N LYS A 31 -2.35 2.06 -19.89
CA LYS A 31 -1.76 3.42 -19.94
C LYS A 31 -0.43 3.47 -20.69
N GLY A 32 0.07 2.32 -21.17
CA GLY A 32 1.31 2.25 -21.94
C GLY A 32 2.57 2.54 -21.14
N ILE A 33 2.53 2.42 -19.82
CA ILE A 33 3.71 2.67 -18.96
C ILE A 33 4.71 1.53 -19.15
N ASN A 34 5.94 1.85 -19.57
CA ASN A 34 7.02 0.87 -19.67
C ASN A 34 7.66 0.65 -18.31
N LEU A 35 7.23 -0.39 -17.58
CA LEU A 35 7.64 -0.65 -16.20
C LEU A 35 9.16 -0.68 -15.98
N PRO A 36 10.01 -1.28 -16.84
CA PRO A 36 11.45 -1.24 -16.67
C PRO A 36 12.10 0.17 -16.79
N GLU A 37 11.40 1.15 -17.35
CA GLU A 37 11.92 2.50 -17.53
C GLU A 37 11.46 3.48 -16.44
N VAL A 38 10.55 3.05 -15.55
CA VAL A 38 10.03 3.92 -14.48
C VAL A 38 10.71 3.70 -13.15
N THR A 39 10.61 4.70 -12.29
CA THR A 39 11.04 4.64 -10.90
C THR A 39 9.81 4.64 -9.99
N ILE A 40 9.72 3.68 -9.07
CA ILE A 40 8.69 3.62 -8.03
C ILE A 40 9.25 4.06 -6.68
N GLY A 41 8.57 4.99 -6.03
CA GLY A 41 8.82 5.39 -4.65
C GLY A 41 7.87 4.65 -3.69
N ILE A 42 8.43 3.93 -2.74
CA ILE A 42 7.67 3.18 -1.74
C ILE A 42 7.77 3.91 -0.41
N ILE A 43 6.65 4.43 0.07
CA ILE A 43 6.53 5.18 1.32
C ILE A 43 5.96 4.25 2.38
N GLY A 44 6.80 3.88 3.36
CA GLY A 44 6.55 2.83 4.33
C GLY A 44 7.06 1.46 3.87
N VAL A 45 8.14 0.97 4.50
CA VAL A 45 8.84 -0.28 4.11
C VAL A 45 8.69 -1.34 5.21
N GLY A 46 7.46 -1.48 5.72
CA GLY A 46 7.06 -2.52 6.66
C GLY A 46 6.75 -3.86 5.96
N ASN A 47 5.83 -4.65 6.53
CA ASN A 47 5.44 -5.95 5.98
C ASN A 47 4.90 -5.88 4.55
N VAL A 48 4.15 -4.84 4.22
CA VAL A 48 3.61 -4.62 2.87
C VAL A 48 4.67 -4.04 1.96
N GLY A 49 5.23 -2.88 2.30
CA GLY A 49 6.16 -2.16 1.42
C GLY A 49 7.38 -2.97 1.04
N SER A 50 7.90 -3.84 1.93
CA SER A 50 9.01 -4.75 1.60
C SER A 50 8.63 -5.78 0.52
N LYS A 51 7.40 -6.29 0.53
CA LYS A 51 6.91 -7.21 -0.50
C LYS A 51 6.62 -6.49 -1.82
N VAL A 52 6.09 -5.27 -1.74
CA VAL A 52 5.88 -4.41 -2.92
C VAL A 52 7.22 -4.08 -3.57
N ALA A 53 8.26 -3.75 -2.78
CA ALA A 53 9.61 -3.53 -3.30
C ALA A 53 10.14 -4.74 -4.08
N LYS A 54 9.94 -5.94 -3.53
CA LYS A 54 10.32 -7.18 -4.20
C LYS A 54 9.58 -7.37 -5.53
N VAL A 55 8.25 -7.20 -5.54
CA VAL A 55 7.44 -7.28 -6.76
C VAL A 55 7.90 -6.27 -7.81
N ALA A 56 8.13 -5.01 -7.41
CA ALA A 56 8.61 -3.98 -8.33
C ALA A 56 9.97 -4.33 -8.94
N GLN A 57 10.90 -4.85 -8.13
CA GLN A 57 12.22 -5.31 -8.61
C GLN A 57 12.10 -6.49 -9.59
N GLU A 58 11.21 -7.45 -9.32
CA GLU A 58 10.93 -8.59 -10.21
C GLU A 58 10.32 -8.15 -11.56
N LEU A 59 9.61 -7.02 -11.57
CA LEU A 59 9.09 -6.37 -12.79
C LEU A 59 10.13 -5.47 -13.49
N GLY A 60 11.36 -5.41 -12.99
CA GLY A 60 12.44 -4.59 -13.55
C GLY A 60 12.36 -3.11 -13.22
N ILE A 61 11.48 -2.69 -12.31
CA ILE A 61 11.28 -1.29 -11.92
C ILE A 61 12.40 -0.84 -10.99
N ARG A 62 12.95 0.36 -11.20
CA ARG A 62 13.86 1.01 -10.23
C ARG A 62 13.08 1.40 -8.97
N VAL A 63 13.56 0.98 -7.79
CA VAL A 63 12.88 1.19 -6.50
C VAL A 63 13.62 2.18 -5.64
N LEU A 64 12.93 3.20 -5.13
CA LEU A 64 13.37 4.08 -4.06
C LEU A 64 12.50 3.83 -2.81
N LEU A 65 13.14 3.76 -1.64
CA LEU A 65 12.49 3.42 -0.38
C LEU A 65 12.50 4.61 0.56
N ASN A 66 11.36 4.89 1.19
CA ASN A 66 11.23 5.88 2.26
C ASN A 66 10.56 5.25 3.48
N ASP A 67 11.20 5.28 4.64
CA ASP A 67 10.62 4.85 5.92
C ASP A 67 11.35 5.56 7.06
N LEU A 68 10.83 6.69 7.50
CA LEU A 68 11.46 7.53 8.50
C LEU A 68 11.73 6.80 9.84
N PRO A 69 10.78 6.01 10.40
CA PRO A 69 11.04 5.22 11.60
C PRO A 69 12.15 4.18 11.44
N ARG A 70 12.29 3.60 10.26
CA ARG A 70 13.37 2.64 9.97
C ARG A 70 14.69 3.37 9.74
N GLU A 71 14.69 4.47 8.99
CA GLU A 71 15.87 5.30 8.79
C GLU A 71 16.48 5.76 10.12
N ASP A 72 15.64 6.22 11.07
CA ASP A 72 16.10 6.61 12.40
C ASP A 72 16.72 5.46 13.20
N ARG A 73 16.23 4.24 13.04
CA ARG A 73 16.68 3.05 13.76
C ARG A 73 17.84 2.32 13.09
N GLU A 74 17.84 2.27 11.77
CA GLU A 74 18.73 1.43 10.95
C GLU A 74 19.81 2.26 10.23
N GLY A 75 19.68 3.60 10.22
CA GLY A 75 20.54 4.52 9.48
C GLY A 75 20.00 4.85 8.08
N LYS A 76 20.61 5.84 7.46
CA LYS A 76 20.14 6.40 6.17
C LYS A 76 20.40 5.49 4.97
N GLN A 77 21.27 4.51 5.10
CA GLN A 77 21.66 3.66 3.97
C GLN A 77 20.47 2.85 3.45
N GLY A 78 20.16 3.00 2.17
CA GLY A 78 19.04 2.32 1.52
C GLY A 78 17.70 3.06 1.60
N PHE A 79 17.64 4.19 2.31
CA PHE A 79 16.45 5.04 2.34
C PHE A 79 16.69 6.38 1.63
N SER A 80 15.63 6.88 1.01
CA SER A 80 15.59 8.18 0.34
C SER A 80 14.62 9.11 1.06
N SER A 81 14.86 10.40 1.00
CA SER A 81 13.91 11.38 1.57
C SER A 81 12.60 11.39 0.78
N LEU A 82 11.51 11.83 1.41
CA LEU A 82 10.23 12.03 0.72
C LEU A 82 10.38 13.04 -0.42
N GLN A 83 11.21 14.07 -0.25
CA GLN A 83 11.55 15.04 -1.30
C GLN A 83 12.22 14.38 -2.50
N THR A 84 13.18 13.47 -2.29
CA THR A 84 13.82 12.72 -3.37
C THR A 84 12.80 11.87 -4.15
N LEU A 85 11.85 11.24 -3.44
CA LEU A 85 10.79 10.47 -4.08
C LEU A 85 9.89 11.37 -4.93
N ALA A 86 9.51 12.54 -4.41
CA ALA A 86 8.70 13.53 -5.14
C ALA A 86 9.37 14.03 -6.43
N GLU A 87 10.70 14.13 -6.42
CA GLU A 87 11.48 14.61 -7.55
C GLU A 87 11.79 13.54 -8.60
N GLU A 88 12.00 12.29 -8.19
CA GLU A 88 12.55 11.25 -9.06
C GLU A 88 11.55 10.15 -9.49
N CYS A 89 10.43 9.96 -8.76
CA CYS A 89 9.57 8.82 -9.01
C CYS A 89 8.46 9.12 -10.02
N ASP A 90 8.19 8.13 -10.85
CA ASP A 90 7.08 8.09 -11.81
C ASP A 90 5.83 7.43 -11.22
N ILE A 91 6.01 6.65 -10.15
CA ILE A 91 4.95 6.02 -9.36
C ILE A 91 5.27 6.22 -7.89
N LEU A 92 4.29 6.63 -7.09
CA LEU A 92 4.42 6.78 -5.64
C LEU A 92 3.35 5.94 -4.94
N THR A 93 3.77 5.05 -4.03
CA THR A 93 2.85 4.14 -3.35
C THR A 93 3.01 4.19 -1.83
N PHE A 94 1.88 4.27 -1.12
CA PHE A 94 1.84 4.50 0.33
C PHE A 94 1.47 3.22 1.08
N HIS A 95 2.33 2.81 2.04
CA HIS A 95 2.19 1.61 2.87
C HIS A 95 2.50 1.91 4.34
N VAL A 96 2.14 3.09 4.79
CA VAL A 96 2.35 3.56 6.16
C VAL A 96 1.12 3.33 7.04
N PRO A 97 1.29 3.13 8.36
CA PRO A 97 0.18 3.20 9.30
C PRO A 97 -0.33 4.64 9.42
N LEU A 98 -1.59 4.82 9.83
CA LEU A 98 -2.14 6.14 10.10
C LEU A 98 -1.73 6.62 11.49
N TYR A 99 -0.87 7.62 11.54
CA TYR A 99 -0.54 8.38 12.75
C TYR A 99 -1.03 9.82 12.59
N ARG A 100 -1.90 10.26 13.49
CA ARG A 100 -2.51 11.59 13.42
C ARG A 100 -1.59 12.69 13.96
N GLU A 101 -0.63 12.33 14.80
CA GLU A 101 0.29 13.26 15.47
C GLU A 101 1.65 12.61 15.79
N GLY A 102 2.58 13.39 16.32
CA GLY A 102 3.91 12.93 16.70
C GLY A 102 4.95 13.00 15.58
N LYS A 103 6.18 12.58 15.90
CA LYS A 103 7.34 12.67 14.98
C LYS A 103 7.11 12.00 13.62
N TYR A 104 6.35 10.92 13.61
CA TYR A 104 6.08 10.12 12.41
C TYR A 104 4.64 10.25 11.94
N LYS A 105 4.06 11.46 12.10
CA LYS A 105 2.71 11.75 11.60
C LYS A 105 2.61 11.37 10.12
N THR A 106 1.54 10.66 9.77
CA THR A 106 1.24 10.23 8.40
C THR A 106 -0.13 10.67 7.91
N CYS A 107 -0.98 11.17 8.81
CA CYS A 107 -2.24 11.80 8.43
C CYS A 107 -1.96 13.03 7.56
N HIS A 108 -2.55 13.05 6.35
CA HIS A 108 -2.30 14.04 5.31
C HIS A 108 -0.79 14.20 5.00
N LEU A 109 -0.10 13.06 4.88
CA LEU A 109 1.30 13.05 4.46
C LEU A 109 1.45 13.56 3.01
N ALA A 110 0.48 13.24 2.17
CA ALA A 110 0.32 13.82 0.84
C ALA A 110 -0.71 14.95 0.90
N ASP A 111 -0.24 16.11 1.27
CA ASP A 111 -0.92 17.41 1.32
C ASP A 111 -0.57 18.29 0.11
N ASP A 112 -1.05 19.54 0.06
CA ASP A 112 -0.73 20.50 -0.98
C ASP A 112 0.79 20.65 -1.17
N ALA A 113 1.56 20.81 -0.09
CA ALA A 113 3.01 20.99 -0.17
C ALA A 113 3.69 19.79 -0.82
N PHE A 114 3.24 18.57 -0.50
CA PHE A 114 3.73 17.35 -1.16
C PHE A 114 3.43 17.37 -2.66
N PHE A 115 2.18 17.63 -3.07
CA PHE A 115 1.80 17.64 -4.48
C PHE A 115 2.52 18.75 -5.27
N GLN A 116 2.73 19.92 -4.69
CA GLN A 116 3.51 21.00 -5.33
C GLN A 116 5.00 20.65 -5.49
N SER A 117 5.52 19.73 -4.70
CA SER A 117 6.93 19.28 -4.77
C SER A 117 7.19 18.28 -5.91
N LEU A 118 6.15 17.69 -6.49
CA LEU A 118 6.25 16.68 -7.55
C LEU A 118 6.89 17.26 -8.83
N LYS A 119 7.79 16.50 -9.46
CA LYS A 119 8.50 16.92 -10.69
C LYS A 119 8.18 16.05 -11.91
N ARG A 120 7.68 14.83 -11.70
CA ARG A 120 7.49 13.83 -12.76
C ARG A 120 6.04 13.47 -13.07
N LYS A 121 5.07 14.15 -12.49
CA LYS A 121 3.64 13.85 -12.65
C LYS A 121 3.36 12.37 -12.38
N PRO A 122 3.66 11.86 -11.19
CA PRO A 122 3.58 10.43 -10.92
C PRO A 122 2.14 9.90 -10.94
N VAL A 123 2.03 8.57 -11.06
CA VAL A 123 0.83 7.85 -10.63
C VAL A 123 0.88 7.70 -9.11
N ILE A 124 -0.22 8.04 -8.43
CA ILE A 124 -0.36 7.90 -6.98
C ILE A 124 -1.12 6.62 -6.65
N ILE A 125 -0.57 5.79 -5.75
CA ILE A 125 -1.22 4.54 -5.31
C ILE A 125 -1.38 4.57 -3.79
N ASN A 126 -2.61 4.39 -3.29
CA ASN A 126 -2.88 4.29 -1.85
C ASN A 126 -3.67 3.02 -1.52
N THR A 127 -3.02 2.11 -0.80
CA THR A 127 -3.59 0.87 -0.26
C THR A 127 -3.37 0.76 1.26
N SER A 128 -3.13 1.88 1.94
CA SER A 128 -2.84 1.91 3.37
C SER A 128 -4.02 2.40 4.20
N ARG A 129 -4.26 3.72 4.25
CA ARG A 129 -5.42 4.37 4.88
C ARG A 129 -5.78 5.62 4.08
N GLY A 130 -7.07 5.92 3.98
CA GLY A 130 -7.56 7.06 3.19
C GLY A 130 -6.93 8.37 3.62
N GLU A 131 -6.89 8.63 4.92
CA GLU A 131 -6.38 9.87 5.51
C GLU A 131 -4.87 10.10 5.37
N ILE A 132 -4.14 9.22 4.70
CA ILE A 132 -2.74 9.46 4.34
C ILE A 132 -2.65 10.52 3.24
N ILE A 133 -3.61 10.55 2.36
CA ILE A 133 -3.72 11.51 1.24
C ILE A 133 -4.91 12.43 1.52
N GLU A 134 -4.69 13.72 1.45
CA GLU A 134 -5.77 14.69 1.53
C GLU A 134 -6.58 14.68 0.23
N THR A 135 -7.85 14.28 0.32
CA THR A 135 -8.72 14.04 -0.84
C THR A 135 -8.86 15.29 -1.74
N GLY A 136 -8.99 16.46 -1.14
CA GLY A 136 -9.12 17.72 -1.88
C GLY A 136 -7.86 18.05 -2.68
N GLU A 137 -6.70 17.81 -2.09
CA GLU A 137 -5.41 18.09 -2.73
C GLU A 137 -5.07 17.08 -3.82
N LEU A 138 -5.44 15.80 -3.65
CA LEU A 138 -5.31 14.82 -4.73
C LEU A 138 -6.22 15.18 -5.91
N LEU A 139 -7.46 15.60 -5.67
CA LEU A 139 -8.37 16.09 -6.71
C LEU A 139 -7.76 17.27 -7.46
N ASN A 140 -7.25 18.27 -6.73
CA ASN A 140 -6.59 19.44 -7.32
C ASN A 140 -5.34 19.03 -8.13
N ALA A 141 -4.54 18.10 -7.62
CA ALA A 141 -3.34 17.61 -8.30
C ALA A 141 -3.66 16.85 -9.62
N LEU A 142 -4.75 16.08 -9.65
CA LEU A 142 -5.26 15.44 -10.87
C LEU A 142 -5.77 16.50 -11.86
N ASP A 143 -6.55 17.49 -11.41
CA ASP A 143 -7.12 18.54 -12.27
C ASP A 143 -6.07 19.45 -12.86
N THR A 144 -5.03 19.76 -12.12
CA THR A 144 -3.91 20.62 -12.56
C THR A 144 -2.81 19.85 -13.30
N GLY A 145 -2.89 18.51 -13.34
CA GLY A 145 -1.91 17.67 -14.00
C GLY A 145 -0.56 17.59 -13.29
N LEU A 146 -0.52 17.83 -11.97
CA LEU A 146 0.62 17.53 -11.11
C LEU A 146 0.76 16.01 -10.89
N VAL A 147 -0.36 15.29 -10.93
CA VAL A 147 -0.48 13.84 -10.86
C VAL A 147 -1.07 13.35 -12.19
N SER A 148 -0.47 12.32 -12.77
CA SER A 148 -0.94 11.79 -14.06
C SER A 148 -2.17 10.89 -13.90
N ASP A 149 -2.25 10.15 -12.80
CA ASP A 149 -3.35 9.26 -12.50
C ASP A 149 -3.29 8.76 -11.03
N ALA A 150 -4.35 8.08 -10.55
CA ALA A 150 -4.36 7.50 -9.22
C ALA A 150 -5.01 6.11 -9.17
N ILE A 151 -4.53 5.27 -8.24
CA ILE A 151 -5.11 3.97 -7.87
C ILE A 151 -5.40 4.02 -6.38
N ILE A 152 -6.68 3.99 -6.01
CA ILE A 152 -7.13 4.22 -4.64
C ILE A 152 -7.97 3.03 -4.17
N ASP A 153 -7.47 2.31 -3.18
CA ASP A 153 -8.20 1.21 -2.53
C ASP A 153 -8.83 1.64 -1.19
N VAL A 154 -8.30 2.70 -0.60
CA VAL A 154 -8.69 3.22 0.71
C VAL A 154 -9.04 4.71 0.61
N TRP A 155 -10.11 5.13 1.27
CA TRP A 155 -10.70 6.45 1.06
C TRP A 155 -10.84 7.22 2.37
N GLU A 156 -10.71 8.54 2.32
CA GLU A 156 -11.14 9.33 3.47
C GLU A 156 -12.65 9.19 3.68
N ASN A 157 -13.05 9.19 4.94
CA ASN A 157 -14.44 9.12 5.39
C ASN A 157 -15.21 7.86 4.95
N GLU A 158 -14.52 6.72 4.76
CA GLU A 158 -15.21 5.45 4.53
C GLU A 158 -16.34 5.22 5.56
N PRO A 159 -17.54 4.77 5.13
CA PRO A 159 -17.96 4.41 3.77
C PRO A 159 -18.50 5.58 2.94
N ALA A 160 -18.56 6.80 3.45
CA ALA A 160 -19.08 8.00 2.77
C ALA A 160 -17.96 8.65 1.93
N ILE A 161 -17.48 7.95 0.92
CA ILE A 161 -16.34 8.36 0.10
C ILE A 161 -16.66 9.54 -0.84
N ASN A 162 -15.62 10.21 -1.31
CA ASN A 162 -15.76 11.27 -2.30
C ASN A 162 -15.98 10.67 -3.71
N LEU A 163 -17.19 10.79 -4.23
CA LEU A 163 -17.57 10.25 -5.54
C LEU A 163 -16.87 10.98 -6.70
N THR A 164 -16.57 12.26 -6.57
CA THR A 164 -15.82 13.00 -7.59
C THR A 164 -14.40 12.42 -7.74
N LEU A 165 -13.74 12.04 -6.63
CA LEU A 165 -12.45 11.38 -6.71
C LEU A 165 -12.58 9.98 -7.32
N LEU A 166 -13.62 9.21 -6.94
CA LEU A 166 -13.86 7.88 -7.51
C LEU A 166 -14.01 7.92 -9.03
N ASP A 167 -14.70 8.93 -9.55
CA ASP A 167 -14.92 9.10 -11.01
C ASP A 167 -13.64 9.53 -11.75
N LYS A 168 -12.66 10.09 -11.06
CA LYS A 168 -11.42 10.61 -11.67
C LYS A 168 -10.25 9.63 -11.65
N VAL A 169 -10.20 8.73 -10.68
CA VAL A 169 -9.06 7.81 -10.55
C VAL A 169 -9.08 6.71 -11.62
N PHE A 170 -7.91 6.27 -12.03
CA PHE A 170 -7.79 5.15 -12.97
C PHE A 170 -8.40 3.86 -12.43
N LEU A 171 -8.16 3.57 -11.15
CA LEU A 171 -8.71 2.41 -10.47
C LEU A 171 -9.12 2.78 -9.05
N GLY A 172 -10.43 2.67 -8.77
CA GLY A 172 -10.99 2.79 -7.42
C GLY A 172 -11.53 1.44 -6.95
N THR A 173 -11.10 0.97 -5.78
CA THR A 173 -11.59 -0.29 -5.20
C THR A 173 -12.07 -0.09 -3.76
N PRO A 174 -13.00 -0.93 -3.26
CA PRO A 174 -13.68 -0.71 -1.98
C PRO A 174 -12.91 -1.37 -0.82
N HIS A 175 -11.66 -0.96 -0.58
CA HIS A 175 -10.78 -1.40 0.53
C HIS A 175 -10.57 -2.93 0.52
N ILE A 176 -10.18 -3.48 -0.63
CA ILE A 176 -10.06 -4.93 -0.86
C ILE A 176 -8.62 -5.41 -1.08
N ALA A 177 -7.65 -4.52 -1.23
CA ALA A 177 -6.27 -4.92 -1.54
C ALA A 177 -5.69 -5.95 -0.55
N GLY A 178 -6.06 -5.85 0.72
CA GLY A 178 -5.67 -6.80 1.77
C GLY A 178 -6.70 -7.91 2.04
N TYR A 179 -7.79 -8.00 1.29
CA TYR A 179 -8.89 -8.92 1.56
C TYR A 179 -8.73 -10.22 0.79
N SER A 180 -8.15 -11.23 1.44
CA SER A 180 -7.94 -12.55 0.84
C SER A 180 -8.24 -13.69 1.81
N ALA A 181 -8.52 -14.87 1.28
CA ALA A 181 -8.71 -16.09 2.06
C ALA A 181 -7.46 -16.44 2.86
N ASP A 182 -6.28 -16.36 2.24
CA ASP A 182 -4.99 -16.62 2.89
C ASP A 182 -4.70 -15.61 4.01
N GLY A 183 -4.96 -14.32 3.77
CA GLY A 183 -4.79 -13.27 4.76
C GLY A 183 -5.64 -13.51 6.01
N LYS A 184 -6.91 -13.91 5.83
CA LYS A 184 -7.83 -14.26 6.93
C LYS A 184 -7.36 -15.51 7.69
N ALA A 185 -6.99 -16.56 6.98
CA ALA A 185 -6.47 -17.80 7.58
C ALA A 185 -5.18 -17.51 8.36
N ASN A 186 -4.26 -16.71 7.81
CA ASN A 186 -3.05 -16.27 8.50
C ASN A 186 -3.36 -15.47 9.77
N ALA A 187 -4.31 -14.52 9.72
CA ALA A 187 -4.71 -13.75 10.88
C ALA A 187 -5.26 -14.63 12.00
N THR A 188 -6.12 -15.60 11.67
CA THR A 188 -6.67 -16.56 12.61
C THR A 188 -5.56 -17.40 13.23
N ARG A 189 -4.66 -17.97 12.42
CA ARG A 189 -3.52 -18.78 12.90
C ARG A 189 -2.63 -17.98 13.84
N MET A 190 -2.21 -16.78 13.45
CA MET A 190 -1.34 -15.93 14.27
C MET A 190 -1.99 -15.57 15.62
N SER A 191 -3.30 -15.35 15.63
CA SER A 191 -4.05 -15.06 16.85
C SER A 191 -4.13 -16.29 17.77
N LEU A 192 -4.38 -17.48 17.23
CA LEU A 192 -4.36 -18.74 18.00
C LEU A 192 -2.97 -19.08 18.52
N ASP A 193 -1.93 -18.90 17.71
CA ASP A 193 -0.54 -19.08 18.14
C ASP A 193 -0.18 -18.17 19.32
N ALA A 194 -0.62 -16.91 19.27
CA ALA A 194 -0.40 -15.98 20.36
C ALA A 194 -1.15 -16.39 21.63
N LEU A 195 -2.38 -16.86 21.52
CA LEU A 195 -3.18 -17.36 22.63
C LEU A 195 -2.54 -18.61 23.24
N CYS A 196 -2.12 -19.58 22.41
CA CYS A 196 -1.45 -20.79 22.85
C CYS A 196 -0.16 -20.48 23.60
N ARG A 197 0.65 -19.54 23.09
CA ARG A 197 1.87 -19.07 23.79
C ARG A 197 1.55 -18.43 25.13
N TYR A 198 0.54 -17.58 25.19
CA TYR A 198 0.15 -16.89 26.42
C TYR A 198 -0.29 -17.84 27.51
N PHE A 199 -1.10 -18.85 27.18
CA PHE A 199 -1.59 -19.83 28.13
C PHE A 199 -0.70 -21.07 28.29
N ASN A 200 0.43 -21.13 27.60
CA ASN A 200 1.34 -22.28 27.57
C ASN A 200 0.61 -23.59 27.22
N VAL A 201 -0.28 -23.52 26.22
CA VAL A 201 -1.07 -24.65 25.73
C VAL A 201 -0.53 -25.08 24.37
N GLN A 202 -0.36 -26.40 24.19
CA GLN A 202 -0.14 -26.97 22.86
C GLN A 202 -1.50 -27.29 22.25
N ALA A 203 -1.79 -26.76 21.08
CA ALA A 203 -3.00 -27.09 20.35
C ALA A 203 -2.60 -27.58 18.95
N ASP A 204 -3.13 -28.74 18.59
CA ASP A 204 -3.03 -29.27 17.22
C ASP A 204 -4.24 -28.75 16.43
N TYR A 205 -3.99 -27.81 15.52
CA TYR A 205 -5.04 -27.27 14.66
C TYR A 205 -4.47 -26.96 13.27
N GLN A 206 -5.32 -27.10 12.27
CA GLN A 206 -5.02 -26.68 10.92
C GLN A 206 -6.00 -25.57 10.50
N ILE A 207 -5.45 -24.40 10.16
CA ILE A 207 -6.21 -23.30 9.56
C ILE A 207 -5.90 -23.31 8.09
N ILE A 208 -6.83 -23.85 7.31
CA ILE A 208 -6.73 -23.95 5.85
C ILE A 208 -7.66 -22.91 5.24
N PRO A 209 -7.18 -22.03 4.34
CA PRO A 209 -8.05 -21.12 3.64
C PRO A 209 -9.06 -21.90 2.78
N PRO A 210 -10.28 -21.40 2.59
CA PRO A 210 -11.25 -22.03 1.72
C PRO A 210 -10.68 -22.13 0.30
N ALA A 211 -10.94 -23.25 -0.38
CA ALA A 211 -10.60 -23.42 -1.76
C ALA A 211 -11.36 -22.38 -2.62
N PRO A 212 -10.73 -21.79 -3.64
CA PRO A 212 -11.41 -20.88 -4.55
C PRO A 212 -12.50 -21.63 -5.32
N SER A 213 -13.62 -20.94 -5.56
CA SER A 213 -14.72 -21.52 -6.36
C SER A 213 -14.33 -21.82 -7.80
N GLN A 214 -13.33 -21.08 -8.30
CA GLN A 214 -12.69 -21.31 -9.59
C GLN A 214 -11.18 -21.33 -9.38
N PRO A 215 -10.53 -22.50 -9.37
CA PRO A 215 -9.09 -22.62 -9.14
C PRO A 215 -8.25 -22.11 -10.31
N GLN A 216 -8.85 -21.95 -11.47
CA GLN A 216 -8.19 -21.46 -12.68
C GLN A 216 -9.09 -20.47 -13.41
N ILE A 217 -8.53 -19.35 -13.82
CA ILE A 217 -9.18 -18.35 -14.68
C ILE A 217 -8.48 -18.40 -16.03
N THR A 218 -9.25 -18.65 -17.09
CA THR A 218 -8.76 -18.53 -18.46
C THR A 218 -9.02 -17.11 -18.96
N VAL A 219 -7.99 -16.42 -19.38
CA VAL A 219 -8.09 -15.10 -20.01
C VAL A 219 -8.03 -15.33 -21.51
N GLU A 220 -9.09 -14.96 -22.24
CA GLU A 220 -9.07 -14.91 -23.71
C GLU A 220 -8.29 -13.65 -24.11
N THR A 221 -7.25 -13.80 -24.92
CA THR A 221 -6.40 -12.73 -25.46
C THR A 221 -6.93 -12.24 -26.80
#